data_a4f4f42f8832c1eba0f2ae26b10451eb
#
_entry.id   a4f4f42f8832c1eba0f2ae26b10451eb
#
_cell.length_a   1.000
_cell.length_b   1.000
_cell.length_c   1.000
_cell.angle_alpha   90.00
_cell.angle_beta   90.00
_cell.angle_gamma   90.00
#
_symmetry.space_group_name_H-M   'P 1'
#
loop_
_entity.id
_entity.type
_entity.pdbx_description
1 polymer ?
#
loop_
_entity_poly.entity_id
_entity_poly.type
_entity_poly.pdbx_seq_one_letter_code
_entity_poly.pdbx_strand_id
1 'polypeptide(L)'
;MRYRISEIKLDVTQKEQDLPAAVRKKLRKKNLELHDLQIVKESIDARKKPDIKRVYTVEFSCDQKLPLKEAVKREYHVPAADSEDKSRPVVAGFGPAGMFAGLILAEAGLKPIILERGEPVDQRMKTVQKFWQEGVLDPESNVQFGEGGAGTFSDGKLTTGIKDIRIGKVLEELVGAGADPSILYKQKPHIGTDKLRGIVKNIRMKIESLGGEVRFGNRLEEVTLFGEKEAGERSLREIKEVTVRRRKDDGSAELYDLPTSCLILATGHSARDTFEMLQKQGAEMEQKPFSIGVRIQHLQETIDKAQYGNPKLAKILGPAEYKLHHKCANGRGVYTFCMCPGGEIIDSSAEPETAVTNGMSESARDGKYANSGLLVDVRTADFGSDDPLAGIAFQKKYEEKAYKQGGGRIPETNYENFRDDMADPVRNSLPDFAVESIVEAMPYLGRKLHGFDTPDAVMKAVETRSSSPVRILRDESGQSSIRGLFPAGEGPGYAGGIVSAAVDGIRMAEKVIMVIFSEKSNIL
;
A
#
# COMPACT_ATOMS: atom_id res chain seq x y z
N MET A 1 -28.94 -24.64 8.92
CA MET A 1 -28.06 -23.77 9.75
C MET A 1 -26.69 -23.70 9.09
N ARG A 2 -26.05 -22.49 9.08
CA ARG A 2 -24.71 -22.29 8.54
C ARG A 2 -23.67 -22.25 9.66
N TYR A 3 -22.61 -23.03 9.53
CA TYR A 3 -21.58 -23.19 10.55
C TYR A 3 -20.20 -22.86 10.02
N ARG A 4 -19.30 -22.41 10.91
CA ARG A 4 -17.88 -22.18 10.62
C ARG A 4 -17.02 -23.17 11.42
N ILE A 5 -16.06 -23.81 10.73
CA ILE A 5 -15.07 -24.69 11.35
C ILE A 5 -13.66 -24.33 10.86
N SER A 6 -12.73 -24.17 11.81
CA SER A 6 -11.33 -23.81 11.55
C SER A 6 -10.41 -25.03 11.68
N GLU A 7 -9.12 -24.85 11.39
CA GLU A 7 -8.07 -25.88 11.57
C GLU A 7 -8.39 -27.20 10.83
N ILE A 8 -8.93 -27.12 9.63
CA ILE A 8 -9.04 -28.26 8.72
C ILE A 8 -7.70 -28.40 8.01
N LYS A 9 -6.98 -29.48 8.28
CA LYS A 9 -5.64 -29.70 7.73
C LYS A 9 -5.70 -30.67 6.56
N LEU A 10 -5.09 -30.27 5.44
CA LEU A 10 -4.84 -31.11 4.27
C LEU A 10 -3.33 -31.23 4.04
N ASP A 11 -2.89 -32.37 3.53
CA ASP A 11 -1.55 -32.53 2.99
C ASP A 11 -1.37 -31.66 1.75
N VAL A 12 -0.14 -31.21 1.48
CA VAL A 12 0.14 -30.33 0.33
C VAL A 12 -0.24 -30.93 -1.02
N THR A 13 -0.34 -32.27 -1.11
CA THR A 13 -0.76 -33.00 -2.31
C THR A 13 -2.27 -33.13 -2.44
N GLN A 14 -3.02 -32.93 -1.37
CA GLN A 14 -4.48 -32.95 -1.37
C GLN A 14 -5.05 -31.67 -1.96
N LYS A 15 -6.25 -31.75 -2.51
CA LYS A 15 -6.94 -30.63 -3.18
C LYS A 15 -8.16 -30.18 -2.36
N GLU A 16 -8.73 -29.04 -2.72
CA GLU A 16 -9.92 -28.48 -2.07
C GLU A 16 -11.13 -29.44 -2.11
N GLN A 17 -11.23 -30.29 -3.13
CA GLN A 17 -12.26 -31.34 -3.21
C GLN A 17 -12.21 -32.35 -2.06
N ASP A 18 -11.11 -32.43 -1.32
CA ASP A 18 -10.96 -33.30 -0.14
C ASP A 18 -11.47 -32.66 1.16
N LEU A 19 -11.79 -31.35 1.12
CA LEU A 19 -12.28 -30.61 2.30
C LEU A 19 -13.54 -31.20 2.92
N PRO A 20 -14.59 -31.63 2.16
CA PRO A 20 -15.77 -32.24 2.77
C PRO A 20 -15.45 -33.49 3.60
N ALA A 21 -14.55 -34.33 3.11
CA ALA A 21 -14.10 -35.51 3.82
C ALA A 21 -13.33 -35.16 5.11
N ALA A 22 -12.42 -34.15 5.01
CA ALA A 22 -11.66 -33.66 6.15
C ALA A 22 -12.55 -33.01 7.23
N VAL A 23 -13.60 -32.27 6.84
CA VAL A 23 -14.61 -31.70 7.77
C VAL A 23 -15.36 -32.80 8.48
N ARG A 24 -15.88 -33.81 7.76
CA ARG A 24 -16.57 -34.97 8.35
C ARG A 24 -15.67 -35.72 9.33
N LYS A 25 -14.40 -35.94 8.97
CA LYS A 25 -13.41 -36.60 9.86
C LYS A 25 -13.20 -35.79 11.14
N LYS A 26 -13.03 -34.47 11.02
CA LYS A 26 -12.83 -33.59 12.19
C LYS A 26 -14.05 -33.56 13.11
N LEU A 27 -15.25 -33.55 12.55
CA LEU A 27 -16.51 -33.59 13.29
C LEU A 27 -16.87 -35.00 13.83
N ARG A 28 -16.14 -36.04 13.41
CA ARG A 28 -16.44 -37.46 13.71
C ARG A 28 -17.85 -37.87 13.25
N LYS A 29 -18.32 -37.29 12.15
CA LYS A 29 -19.65 -37.51 11.57
C LYS A 29 -19.52 -37.94 10.10
N LYS A 30 -19.35 -39.25 9.86
CA LYS A 30 -19.08 -39.81 8.51
C LYS A 30 -20.19 -39.51 7.49
N ASN A 31 -21.46 -39.53 7.93
CA ASN A 31 -22.64 -39.39 7.06
C ASN A 31 -23.23 -37.96 7.10
N LEU A 32 -22.49 -36.96 7.55
CA LEU A 32 -22.97 -35.58 7.55
C LEU A 32 -23.05 -35.05 6.12
N GLU A 33 -24.23 -34.65 5.70
CA GLU A 33 -24.42 -33.92 4.44
C GLU A 33 -24.00 -32.48 4.64
N LEU A 34 -23.09 -32.02 3.78
CA LEU A 34 -22.56 -30.65 3.77
C LEU A 34 -23.04 -29.96 2.51
N HIS A 35 -23.74 -28.84 2.68
CA HIS A 35 -24.23 -28.02 1.60
C HIS A 35 -23.45 -26.69 1.58
N ASP A 36 -23.25 -26.08 0.40
CA ASP A 36 -22.65 -24.74 0.22
C ASP A 36 -21.32 -24.55 0.96
N LEU A 37 -20.43 -25.57 0.89
CA LEU A 37 -19.13 -25.48 1.52
C LEU A 37 -18.29 -24.38 0.83
N GLN A 38 -17.90 -23.40 1.61
CA GLN A 38 -17.09 -22.25 1.17
C GLN A 38 -15.81 -22.17 1.99
N ILE A 39 -14.69 -21.89 1.32
CA ILE A 39 -13.42 -21.59 1.98
C ILE A 39 -13.48 -20.15 2.45
N VAL A 40 -13.25 -19.93 3.74
CA VAL A 40 -13.18 -18.59 4.36
C VAL A 40 -11.75 -18.16 4.63
N LYS A 41 -10.85 -19.14 4.83
CA LYS A 41 -9.43 -18.88 5.03
C LYS A 41 -8.61 -20.09 4.61
N GLU A 42 -7.51 -19.82 3.90
CA GLU A 42 -6.44 -20.76 3.60
C GLU A 42 -5.12 -20.22 4.10
N SER A 43 -4.31 -21.07 4.74
CA SER A 43 -2.96 -20.77 5.19
C SER A 43 -2.04 -21.97 5.07
N ILE A 44 -0.72 -21.72 5.04
CA ILE A 44 0.30 -22.77 5.02
C ILE A 44 0.92 -22.88 6.41
N ASP A 45 0.94 -24.08 6.98
CA ASP A 45 1.66 -24.39 8.22
C ASP A 45 2.97 -25.12 7.89
N ALA A 46 4.07 -24.36 7.80
CA ALA A 46 5.42 -24.85 7.50
C ALA A 46 6.33 -24.92 8.74
N ARG A 47 5.76 -24.95 9.95
CA ARG A 47 6.52 -25.00 11.21
C ARG A 47 7.26 -26.33 11.42
N LYS A 48 6.73 -27.42 10.86
CA LYS A 48 7.32 -28.77 10.94
C LYS A 48 7.78 -29.20 9.56
N LYS A 49 9.04 -28.93 9.23
CA LYS A 49 9.65 -29.37 7.97
C LYS A 49 10.10 -30.83 8.06
N PRO A 50 9.85 -31.68 7.05
CA PRO A 50 9.20 -31.40 5.75
C PRO A 50 7.67 -31.59 5.78
N ASP A 51 7.02 -31.82 6.93
CA ASP A 51 5.59 -32.09 7.07
C ASP A 51 4.77 -30.79 7.04
N ILE A 52 4.69 -30.18 5.85
CA ILE A 52 3.94 -28.95 5.63
C ILE A 52 2.48 -29.27 5.34
N LYS A 53 1.55 -28.49 5.91
CA LYS A 53 0.11 -28.64 5.72
C LYS A 53 -0.53 -27.37 5.19
N ARG A 54 -1.57 -27.54 4.37
CA ARG A 54 -2.55 -26.47 4.13
C ARG A 54 -3.59 -26.50 5.25
N VAL A 55 -3.89 -25.34 5.80
CA VAL A 55 -4.84 -25.20 6.92
C VAL A 55 -5.98 -24.29 6.49
N TYR A 56 -7.20 -24.83 6.55
CA TYR A 56 -8.40 -24.17 6.10
C TYR A 56 -9.34 -23.82 7.25
N THR A 57 -10.05 -22.71 7.08
CA THR A 57 -11.32 -22.42 7.76
C THR A 57 -12.40 -22.45 6.69
N VAL A 58 -13.46 -23.21 6.94
CA VAL A 58 -14.57 -23.33 6.00
C VAL A 58 -15.89 -23.01 6.66
N GLU A 59 -16.84 -22.54 5.86
CA GLU A 59 -18.25 -22.44 6.22
C GLU A 59 -19.05 -23.42 5.38
N PHE A 60 -20.10 -23.97 5.96
CA PHE A 60 -21.01 -24.89 5.29
C PHE A 60 -22.40 -24.87 5.96
N SER A 61 -23.42 -25.26 5.22
CA SER A 61 -24.76 -25.50 5.74
C SER A 61 -24.99 -27.01 5.97
N CYS A 62 -25.79 -27.35 6.96
CA CYS A 62 -26.30 -28.68 7.14
C CYS A 62 -27.62 -28.65 7.90
N ASP A 63 -28.40 -29.76 7.79
CA ASP A 63 -29.72 -29.88 8.42
C ASP A 63 -29.62 -30.28 9.90
N GLN A 64 -28.47 -30.82 10.31
CA GLN A 64 -28.26 -31.26 11.70
C GLN A 64 -27.70 -30.08 12.54
N LYS A 65 -28.21 -30.00 13.80
CA LYS A 65 -27.61 -29.09 14.78
C LYS A 65 -26.22 -29.59 15.21
N LEU A 66 -25.22 -28.72 15.09
CA LEU A 66 -23.84 -29.03 15.45
C LEU A 66 -23.40 -28.22 16.65
N PRO A 67 -22.43 -28.71 17.47
CA PRO A 67 -21.84 -27.96 18.58
C PRO A 67 -20.77 -26.96 18.06
N LEU A 68 -21.15 -26.17 17.08
CA LEU A 68 -20.32 -25.16 16.43
C LEU A 68 -21.00 -23.78 16.53
N LYS A 69 -20.21 -22.73 16.45
CA LYS A 69 -20.75 -21.37 16.30
C LYS A 69 -21.39 -21.22 14.93
N GLU A 70 -22.57 -20.64 14.91
CA GLU A 70 -23.20 -20.25 13.65
C GLU A 70 -22.38 -19.17 12.96
N ALA A 71 -22.27 -19.29 11.64
CA ALA A 71 -21.60 -18.29 10.82
C ALA A 71 -22.55 -17.11 10.59
N VAL A 72 -22.16 -15.94 11.07
CA VAL A 72 -22.86 -14.68 10.80
C VAL A 72 -22.12 -13.96 9.70
N LYS A 73 -22.78 -13.77 8.54
CA LYS A 73 -22.26 -12.94 7.47
C LYS A 73 -22.41 -11.47 7.87
N ARG A 74 -21.30 -10.74 7.90
CA ARG A 74 -21.32 -9.28 8.07
C ARG A 74 -21.11 -8.68 6.69
N GLU A 75 -22.09 -7.93 6.21
CA GLU A 75 -22.04 -7.24 4.93
C GLU A 75 -21.76 -5.76 5.16
N TYR A 76 -20.96 -5.19 4.28
CA TYR A 76 -20.75 -3.75 4.22
C TYR A 76 -21.82 -3.14 3.32
N HIS A 77 -22.44 -2.07 3.78
CA HIS A 77 -23.43 -1.31 3.02
C HIS A 77 -22.93 0.12 2.80
N VAL A 78 -22.95 0.56 1.58
CA VAL A 78 -22.62 1.95 1.23
C VAL A 78 -23.74 2.87 1.77
N PRO A 79 -23.39 3.93 2.52
CA PRO A 79 -24.40 4.92 2.92
C PRO A 79 -25.04 5.56 1.67
N ALA A 80 -26.35 5.67 1.64
CA ALA A 80 -27.03 6.38 0.56
C ALA A 80 -26.86 7.89 0.76
N ALA A 81 -26.55 8.63 -0.32
CA ALA A 81 -26.61 10.08 -0.35
C ALA A 81 -27.94 10.53 -0.98
N ASP A 82 -28.53 11.62 -0.47
CA ASP A 82 -29.69 12.24 -1.11
C ASP A 82 -29.22 12.98 -2.38
N SER A 83 -29.78 12.63 -3.53
CA SER A 83 -29.27 13.01 -4.86
C SER A 83 -29.55 14.47 -5.28
N GLU A 84 -30.21 15.29 -4.43
CA GLU A 84 -30.53 16.69 -4.76
C GLU A 84 -29.34 17.65 -4.60
N ASP A 85 -28.26 17.22 -3.93
CA ASP A 85 -27.06 18.05 -3.79
C ASP A 85 -26.23 18.07 -5.06
N LYS A 86 -26.03 19.26 -5.62
CA LYS A 86 -25.23 19.50 -6.82
C LYS A 86 -23.73 19.64 -6.51
N SER A 87 -23.32 19.68 -5.23
CA SER A 87 -21.91 19.77 -4.87
C SER A 87 -21.23 18.44 -5.18
N ARG A 88 -20.15 18.50 -5.95
CA ARG A 88 -19.35 17.33 -6.31
C ARG A 88 -18.12 17.29 -5.40
N PRO A 89 -17.99 16.29 -4.51
CA PRO A 89 -16.77 16.14 -3.72
C PRO A 89 -15.55 15.97 -4.63
N VAL A 90 -14.44 16.60 -4.24
CA VAL A 90 -13.16 16.46 -4.95
C VAL A 90 -12.29 15.44 -4.20
N VAL A 91 -11.63 14.56 -4.94
CA VAL A 91 -10.63 13.62 -4.43
C VAL A 91 -9.31 13.90 -5.12
N ALA A 92 -8.25 14.23 -4.37
CA ALA A 92 -6.92 14.44 -4.92
C ALA A 92 -6.08 13.18 -4.76
N GLY A 93 -5.67 12.58 -5.89
CA GLY A 93 -4.93 11.34 -6.02
C GLY A 93 -5.82 10.13 -6.35
N PHE A 94 -5.33 9.26 -7.26
CA PHE A 94 -6.02 8.03 -7.69
C PHE A 94 -5.20 6.77 -7.34
N GLY A 95 -4.52 6.81 -6.19
CA GLY A 95 -3.99 5.62 -5.51
C GLY A 95 -5.10 4.85 -4.77
N PRO A 96 -4.79 3.76 -4.02
CA PRO A 96 -5.81 2.94 -3.38
C PRO A 96 -6.79 3.70 -2.50
N ALA A 97 -6.35 4.71 -1.75
CA ALA A 97 -7.23 5.53 -0.91
C ALA A 97 -8.20 6.35 -1.75
N GLY A 98 -7.70 7.10 -2.74
CA GLY A 98 -8.55 7.96 -3.58
C GLY A 98 -9.46 7.16 -4.50
N MET A 99 -8.99 6.04 -5.04
CA MET A 99 -9.77 5.14 -5.88
C MET A 99 -10.99 4.58 -5.13
N PHE A 100 -10.79 4.07 -3.90
CA PHE A 100 -11.89 3.54 -3.10
C PHE A 100 -12.76 4.63 -2.47
N ALA A 101 -12.20 5.80 -2.15
CA ALA A 101 -13.01 6.96 -1.76
C ALA A 101 -13.93 7.38 -2.91
N GLY A 102 -13.38 7.54 -4.11
CA GLY A 102 -14.16 7.89 -5.31
C GLY A 102 -15.23 6.86 -5.64
N LEU A 103 -14.91 5.57 -5.50
CA LEU A 103 -15.89 4.49 -5.73
C LEU A 103 -17.08 4.59 -4.76
N ILE A 104 -16.83 4.75 -3.46
CA ILE A 104 -17.91 4.85 -2.46
C ILE A 104 -18.76 6.11 -2.66
N LEU A 105 -18.12 7.26 -2.95
CA LEU A 105 -18.85 8.48 -3.28
C LEU A 105 -19.73 8.32 -4.53
N ALA A 106 -19.22 7.63 -5.56
CA ALA A 106 -19.97 7.36 -6.78
C ALA A 106 -21.14 6.38 -6.55
N GLU A 107 -20.91 5.29 -5.78
CA GLU A 107 -21.96 4.35 -5.38
C GLU A 107 -23.04 5.02 -4.50
N ALA A 108 -22.67 6.04 -3.72
CA ALA A 108 -23.61 6.86 -2.96
C ALA A 108 -24.36 7.89 -3.82
N GLY A 109 -24.03 8.08 -5.10
CA GLY A 109 -24.69 9.01 -6.03
C GLY A 109 -24.11 10.43 -6.09
N LEU A 110 -22.98 10.72 -5.39
CA LEU A 110 -22.41 12.07 -5.28
C LEU A 110 -21.55 12.52 -6.49
N LYS A 111 -21.29 11.65 -7.47
CA LYS A 111 -20.56 11.97 -8.71
C LYS A 111 -19.23 12.69 -8.49
N PRO A 112 -18.26 12.11 -7.76
CA PRO A 112 -17.02 12.78 -7.38
C PRO A 112 -16.19 13.20 -8.59
N ILE A 113 -15.35 14.24 -8.41
CA ILE A 113 -14.28 14.61 -9.34
C ILE A 113 -12.98 14.17 -8.71
N ILE A 114 -12.25 13.29 -9.41
CA ILE A 114 -10.97 12.75 -8.94
C ILE A 114 -9.85 13.35 -9.78
N LEU A 115 -8.90 13.97 -9.12
CA LEU A 115 -7.73 14.60 -9.73
C LEU A 115 -6.54 13.66 -9.57
N GLU A 116 -5.93 13.24 -10.68
CA GLU A 116 -4.68 12.48 -10.68
C GLU A 116 -3.62 13.24 -11.48
N ARG A 117 -2.46 13.50 -10.85
CA ARG A 117 -1.37 14.26 -11.48
C ARG A 117 -0.72 13.54 -12.65
N GLY A 118 -0.62 12.22 -12.54
CA GLY A 118 0.00 11.37 -13.56
C GLY A 118 -0.96 10.90 -14.63
N GLU A 119 -0.47 9.96 -15.41
CA GLU A 119 -1.13 9.44 -16.60
C GLU A 119 -2.05 8.25 -16.28
N PRO A 120 -3.01 7.94 -17.20
CA PRO A 120 -3.71 6.65 -17.19
C PRO A 120 -2.71 5.49 -17.30
N VAL A 121 -3.05 4.34 -16.71
CA VAL A 121 -2.11 3.22 -16.53
C VAL A 121 -1.45 2.74 -17.81
N ASP A 122 -2.15 2.74 -18.95
CA ASP A 122 -1.60 2.28 -20.24
C ASP A 122 -0.50 3.23 -20.75
N GLN A 123 -0.62 4.54 -20.55
CA GLN A 123 0.39 5.53 -20.92
C GLN A 123 1.51 5.58 -19.89
N ARG A 124 1.15 5.60 -18.59
CA ARG A 124 2.09 5.57 -17.47
C ARG A 124 3.11 4.43 -17.58
N MET A 125 2.68 3.25 -18.08
CA MET A 125 3.59 2.13 -18.32
C MET A 125 4.72 2.47 -19.30
N LYS A 126 4.39 3.16 -20.38
CA LYS A 126 5.38 3.58 -21.38
C LYS A 126 6.36 4.60 -20.80
N THR A 127 5.83 5.56 -20.04
CA THR A 127 6.61 6.59 -19.36
C THR A 127 7.57 5.98 -18.33
N VAL A 128 7.11 5.03 -17.52
CA VAL A 128 7.95 4.31 -16.55
C VAL A 128 9.00 3.42 -17.25
N GLN A 129 8.64 2.71 -18.32
CA GLN A 129 9.60 1.91 -19.08
C GLN A 129 10.68 2.78 -19.71
N LYS A 130 10.32 3.96 -20.27
CA LYS A 130 11.29 4.91 -20.80
C LYS A 130 12.24 5.40 -19.71
N PHE A 131 11.75 5.69 -18.50
CA PHE A 131 12.60 6.03 -17.37
C PHE A 131 13.61 4.94 -17.05
N TRP A 132 13.18 3.69 -16.93
CA TRP A 132 14.07 2.57 -16.61
C TRP A 132 15.11 2.26 -17.68
N GLN A 133 14.77 2.47 -18.98
CA GLN A 133 15.65 2.18 -20.10
C GLN A 133 16.58 3.34 -20.44
N GLU A 134 16.06 4.57 -20.45
CA GLU A 134 16.74 5.76 -20.96
C GLU A 134 17.16 6.74 -19.84
N GLY A 135 16.68 6.56 -18.60
CA GLY A 135 16.93 7.49 -17.49
C GLY A 135 16.10 8.78 -17.56
N VAL A 136 15.08 8.85 -18.42
CA VAL A 136 14.25 10.05 -18.60
C VAL A 136 13.07 9.99 -17.63
N LEU A 137 13.20 10.66 -16.48
CA LEU A 137 12.16 10.75 -15.46
C LEU A 137 11.11 11.80 -15.83
N ASP A 138 9.82 11.42 -15.77
CA ASP A 138 8.70 12.37 -15.72
C ASP A 138 8.30 12.57 -14.25
N PRO A 139 8.48 13.77 -13.67
CA PRO A 139 8.17 14.03 -12.26
C PRO A 139 6.66 14.00 -11.94
N GLU A 140 5.79 14.11 -12.94
CA GLU A 140 4.33 14.06 -12.74
C GLU A 140 3.75 12.66 -13.02
N SER A 141 4.46 11.80 -13.79
CA SER A 141 4.00 10.43 -14.10
C SER A 141 5.14 9.42 -14.03
N ASN A 142 5.17 8.60 -12.99
CA ASN A 142 6.27 7.69 -12.67
C ASN A 142 5.79 6.50 -11.82
N VAL A 143 6.67 5.81 -11.11
CA VAL A 143 6.32 4.70 -10.21
C VAL A 143 5.47 5.14 -9.00
N GLN A 144 5.54 6.40 -8.60
CA GLN A 144 4.79 6.94 -7.45
C GLN A 144 3.45 7.56 -7.87
N PHE A 145 3.42 8.25 -9.01
CA PHE A 145 2.28 9.03 -9.50
C PHE A 145 1.67 8.44 -10.76
N GLY A 146 0.35 8.53 -10.86
CA GLY A 146 -0.47 8.03 -11.94
C GLY A 146 -1.53 7.02 -11.49
N GLU A 147 -2.35 6.55 -12.40
CA GLU A 147 -3.48 5.66 -12.14
C GLU A 147 -3.08 4.45 -11.29
N GLY A 148 -3.77 4.28 -10.14
CA GLY A 148 -3.53 3.23 -9.16
C GLY A 148 -2.40 3.51 -8.15
N GLY A 149 -1.69 4.68 -8.27
CA GLY A 149 -0.61 5.09 -7.38
C GLY A 149 0.60 4.14 -7.40
N ALA A 150 1.45 4.20 -6.37
CA ALA A 150 2.65 3.36 -6.26
C ALA A 150 2.32 1.85 -6.20
N GLY A 151 1.12 1.48 -5.75
CA GLY A 151 0.68 0.09 -5.68
C GLY A 151 0.68 -0.64 -7.01
N THR A 152 0.49 0.05 -8.13
CA THR A 152 0.46 -0.52 -9.49
C THR A 152 1.80 -1.16 -9.90
N PHE A 153 2.91 -0.65 -9.37
CA PHE A 153 4.28 -1.16 -9.60
C PHE A 153 4.84 -1.86 -8.37
N SER A 154 4.06 -2.77 -7.79
CA SER A 154 4.44 -3.53 -6.61
C SER A 154 4.05 -5.00 -6.77
N ASP A 155 4.38 -5.82 -5.78
CA ASP A 155 3.89 -7.21 -5.70
C ASP A 155 2.36 -7.29 -5.51
N GLY A 156 1.70 -6.17 -5.19
CA GLY A 156 0.25 -6.15 -5.01
C GLY A 156 -0.22 -6.92 -3.77
N LYS A 157 0.55 -6.90 -2.67
CA LYS A 157 0.15 -7.53 -1.40
C LYS A 157 -1.11 -6.91 -0.83
N LEU A 158 -2.07 -7.75 -0.48
CA LEU A 158 -3.34 -7.36 0.12
C LEU A 158 -3.41 -7.67 1.62
N THR A 159 -2.30 -8.11 2.20
CA THR A 159 -2.24 -8.40 3.65
C THR A 159 -2.28 -7.10 4.45
N THR A 160 -3.14 -7.05 5.45
CA THR A 160 -3.25 -5.91 6.37
C THR A 160 -3.35 -6.37 7.81
N GLY A 161 -2.87 -5.53 8.74
CA GLY A 161 -2.99 -5.76 10.18
C GLY A 161 -4.26 -5.19 10.81
N ILE A 162 -5.04 -4.39 10.07
CA ILE A 162 -6.28 -3.81 10.61
C ILE A 162 -7.41 -4.86 10.65
N LYS A 163 -8.41 -4.60 11.51
CA LYS A 163 -9.66 -5.39 11.57
C LYS A 163 -10.82 -4.46 11.28
N ASP A 164 -11.35 -4.54 10.07
CA ASP A 164 -12.42 -3.66 9.59
C ASP A 164 -13.33 -4.42 8.61
N ILE A 165 -14.63 -4.17 8.69
CA ILE A 165 -15.63 -4.77 7.78
C ILE A 165 -15.39 -4.35 6.31
N ARG A 166 -14.84 -3.17 6.09
CA ARG A 166 -14.58 -2.60 4.76
C ARG A 166 -13.52 -3.39 3.98
N ILE A 167 -12.70 -4.21 4.66
CA ILE A 167 -11.75 -5.13 4.00
C ILE A 167 -12.49 -6.06 3.03
N GLY A 168 -13.67 -6.58 3.45
CA GLY A 168 -14.51 -7.40 2.58
C GLY A 168 -14.89 -6.66 1.30
N LYS A 169 -15.41 -5.42 1.43
CA LYS A 169 -15.76 -4.57 0.29
C LYS A 169 -14.57 -4.33 -0.64
N VAL A 170 -13.37 -4.03 -0.09
CA VAL A 170 -12.16 -3.82 -0.90
C VAL A 170 -11.82 -5.07 -1.71
N LEU A 171 -11.79 -6.24 -1.09
CA LEU A 171 -11.44 -7.49 -1.77
C LEU A 171 -12.51 -7.91 -2.80
N GLU A 172 -13.79 -7.74 -2.49
CA GLU A 172 -14.90 -8.02 -3.41
C GLU A 172 -14.85 -7.11 -4.64
N GLU A 173 -14.55 -5.82 -4.47
CA GLU A 173 -14.39 -4.90 -5.60
C GLU A 173 -13.17 -5.25 -6.47
N LEU A 174 -12.06 -5.64 -5.86
CA LEU A 174 -10.90 -6.09 -6.62
C LEU A 174 -11.21 -7.35 -7.43
N VAL A 175 -11.99 -8.31 -6.87
CA VAL A 175 -12.46 -9.49 -7.60
C VAL A 175 -13.42 -9.10 -8.72
N GLY A 176 -14.38 -8.23 -8.44
CA GLY A 176 -15.30 -7.69 -9.46
C GLY A 176 -14.59 -6.97 -10.60
N ALA A 177 -13.43 -6.38 -10.31
CA ALA A 177 -12.57 -5.73 -11.29
C ALA A 177 -11.61 -6.68 -12.03
N GLY A 178 -11.60 -7.99 -11.70
CA GLY A 178 -10.84 -9.02 -12.40
C GLY A 178 -9.68 -9.66 -11.63
N ALA A 179 -9.59 -9.42 -10.31
CA ALA A 179 -8.65 -10.16 -9.48
C ALA A 179 -9.09 -11.62 -9.29
N ASP A 180 -8.13 -12.51 -9.02
CA ASP A 180 -8.40 -13.91 -8.73
C ASP A 180 -9.27 -14.04 -7.47
N PRO A 181 -10.40 -14.76 -7.50
CA PRO A 181 -11.29 -14.92 -6.34
C PRO A 181 -10.62 -15.50 -5.10
N SER A 182 -9.50 -16.19 -5.23
CA SER A 182 -8.76 -16.74 -4.09
C SER A 182 -8.22 -15.66 -3.13
N ILE A 183 -8.14 -14.40 -3.56
CA ILE A 183 -7.75 -13.29 -2.67
C ILE A 183 -8.73 -13.11 -1.50
N LEU A 184 -9.98 -13.55 -1.65
CA LEU A 184 -11.01 -13.48 -0.62
C LEU A 184 -10.71 -14.37 0.59
N TYR A 185 -9.93 -15.45 0.41
CA TYR A 185 -9.71 -16.44 1.48
C TYR A 185 -8.24 -16.78 1.74
N LYS A 186 -7.30 -16.51 0.83
CA LYS A 186 -5.87 -16.72 1.09
C LYS A 186 -5.39 -15.81 2.21
N GLN A 187 -4.58 -16.35 3.14
CA GLN A 187 -4.04 -15.55 4.26
C GLN A 187 -3.02 -14.50 3.82
N LYS A 188 -2.31 -14.76 2.72
CA LYS A 188 -1.34 -13.85 2.11
C LYS A 188 -1.71 -13.60 0.66
N PRO A 189 -2.85 -12.89 0.41
CA PRO A 189 -3.29 -12.63 -0.94
C PRO A 189 -2.39 -11.58 -1.60
N HIS A 190 -2.18 -11.75 -2.91
CA HIS A 190 -1.48 -10.79 -3.76
C HIS A 190 -2.11 -10.79 -5.15
N ILE A 191 -1.84 -9.78 -5.93
CA ILE A 191 -2.38 -9.65 -7.30
C ILE A 191 -1.25 -9.73 -8.33
N GLY A 192 -0.14 -9.01 -8.11
CA GLY A 192 0.95 -8.85 -9.07
C GLY A 192 0.79 -7.62 -9.96
N THR A 193 1.92 -7.03 -10.36
CA THR A 193 1.93 -5.78 -11.13
C THR A 193 1.28 -5.92 -12.51
N ASP A 194 1.38 -7.08 -13.15
CA ASP A 194 0.77 -7.39 -14.45
C ASP A 194 -0.77 -7.36 -14.43
N LYS A 195 -1.40 -7.82 -13.34
CA LYS A 195 -2.85 -7.86 -13.18
C LYS A 195 -3.43 -6.55 -12.63
N LEU A 196 -2.71 -5.88 -11.72
CA LEU A 196 -3.16 -4.64 -11.11
C LEU A 196 -3.54 -3.56 -12.12
N ARG A 197 -2.83 -3.49 -13.26
CA ARG A 197 -3.12 -2.53 -14.35
C ARG A 197 -4.55 -2.62 -14.86
N GLY A 198 -5.00 -3.83 -15.20
CA GLY A 198 -6.38 -4.06 -15.66
C GLY A 198 -7.41 -3.78 -14.57
N ILE A 199 -7.09 -4.15 -13.34
CA ILE A 199 -7.98 -4.00 -12.18
C ILE A 199 -8.23 -2.51 -11.86
N VAL A 200 -7.18 -1.69 -11.77
CA VAL A 200 -7.34 -0.25 -11.48
C VAL A 200 -8.13 0.45 -12.58
N LYS A 201 -7.87 0.11 -13.85
CA LYS A 201 -8.64 0.60 -15.00
C LYS A 201 -10.12 0.23 -14.92
N ASN A 202 -10.44 -1.02 -14.55
CA ASN A 202 -11.82 -1.49 -14.43
C ASN A 202 -12.55 -0.79 -13.27
N ILE A 203 -11.88 -0.51 -12.14
CA ILE A 203 -12.47 0.27 -11.05
C ILE A 203 -12.73 1.71 -11.50
N ARG A 204 -11.80 2.34 -12.24
CA ARG A 204 -12.04 3.66 -12.84
C ARG A 204 -13.29 3.66 -13.73
N MET A 205 -13.38 2.72 -14.65
CA MET A 205 -14.54 2.60 -15.53
C MET A 205 -15.86 2.43 -14.75
N LYS A 206 -15.82 1.70 -13.63
CA LYS A 206 -16.99 1.58 -12.74
C LYS A 206 -17.36 2.93 -12.13
N ILE A 207 -16.37 3.69 -11.60
CA ILE A 207 -16.60 5.04 -11.05
C ILE A 207 -17.23 5.96 -12.11
N GLU A 208 -16.67 5.96 -13.32
CA GLU A 208 -17.17 6.77 -14.45
C GLU A 208 -18.59 6.37 -14.86
N SER A 209 -18.89 5.06 -14.87
CA SER A 209 -20.25 4.56 -15.19
C SER A 209 -21.30 4.98 -14.16
N LEU A 210 -20.89 5.26 -12.92
CA LEU A 210 -21.74 5.78 -11.85
C LEU A 210 -21.81 7.32 -11.84
N GLY A 211 -21.24 7.99 -12.85
CA GLY A 211 -21.25 9.44 -13.02
C GLY A 211 -20.11 10.19 -12.33
N GLY A 212 -19.13 9.49 -11.75
CA GLY A 212 -17.87 10.08 -11.31
C GLY A 212 -17.01 10.51 -12.50
N GLU A 213 -15.97 11.30 -12.26
CA GLU A 213 -15.06 11.80 -13.28
C GLU A 213 -13.61 11.66 -12.79
N VAL A 214 -12.74 11.07 -13.61
CA VAL A 214 -11.30 10.97 -13.29
C VAL A 214 -10.51 11.82 -14.29
N ARG A 215 -9.81 12.85 -13.79
CA ARG A 215 -9.01 13.79 -14.56
C ARG A 215 -7.53 13.47 -14.40
N PHE A 216 -6.92 12.89 -15.42
CA PHE A 216 -5.47 12.65 -15.48
C PHE A 216 -4.72 13.90 -15.95
N GLY A 217 -3.43 13.99 -15.56
CA GLY A 217 -2.62 15.18 -15.82
C GLY A 217 -3.13 16.41 -15.06
N ASN A 218 -3.89 16.20 -13.98
CA ASN A 218 -4.49 17.27 -13.17
C ASN A 218 -3.98 17.16 -11.73
N ARG A 219 -3.06 18.07 -11.36
CA ARG A 219 -2.46 18.16 -10.04
C ARG A 219 -3.20 19.17 -9.17
N LEU A 220 -3.50 18.80 -7.93
CA LEU A 220 -3.89 19.77 -6.90
C LEU A 220 -2.73 20.73 -6.67
N GLU A 221 -2.92 22.00 -6.99
CA GLU A 221 -1.90 23.05 -6.85
C GLU A 221 -2.08 23.83 -5.56
N GLU A 222 -3.30 24.26 -5.27
CA GLU A 222 -3.61 25.06 -4.10
C GLU A 222 -5.03 24.79 -3.59
N VAL A 223 -5.28 25.13 -2.32
CA VAL A 223 -6.59 25.11 -1.69
C VAL A 223 -6.94 26.53 -1.27
N THR A 224 -8.01 27.09 -1.83
CA THR A 224 -8.52 28.42 -1.46
C THR A 224 -9.44 28.28 -0.23
N LEU A 225 -9.12 29.03 0.80
CA LEU A 225 -9.81 28.99 2.08
C LEU A 225 -10.66 30.25 2.28
N PHE A 226 -11.84 30.06 2.90
CA PHE A 226 -12.69 31.15 3.39
C PHE A 226 -12.63 31.19 4.92
N GLY A 227 -12.71 32.40 5.51
CA GLY A 227 -12.64 32.64 6.95
C GLY A 227 -11.27 33.09 7.43
N GLU A 228 -11.21 33.68 8.62
CA GLU A 228 -10.00 34.22 9.23
C GLU A 228 -9.41 33.22 10.24
N LYS A 229 -8.09 33.31 10.44
CA LYS A 229 -7.38 32.57 11.48
C LYS A 229 -7.47 33.39 12.79
N GLU A 230 -8.42 33.10 13.64
CA GLU A 230 -8.47 33.70 14.98
C GLU A 230 -7.40 33.10 15.89
N ALA A 231 -6.69 33.97 16.63
CA ALA A 231 -5.66 33.53 17.56
C ALA A 231 -6.32 32.90 18.80
N GLY A 232 -6.12 31.59 18.99
CA GLY A 232 -6.54 30.86 20.20
C GLY A 232 -7.74 29.96 20.06
N GLU A 233 -8.51 29.99 18.95
CA GLU A 233 -9.58 29.05 18.65
C GLU A 233 -9.23 28.16 17.43
N ARG A 234 -9.87 26.99 17.30
CA ARG A 234 -9.78 26.16 16.09
C ARG A 234 -10.14 27.04 14.89
N SER A 235 -9.20 27.21 13.98
CA SER A 235 -9.40 28.02 12.77
C SER A 235 -10.72 27.65 12.10
N LEU A 236 -11.62 28.62 11.94
CA LEU A 236 -12.88 28.47 11.22
C LEU A 236 -12.69 28.47 9.69
N ARG A 237 -11.43 28.32 9.22
CA ARG A 237 -11.15 28.30 7.78
C ARG A 237 -11.69 27.04 7.14
N GLU A 238 -12.46 27.22 6.09
CA GLU A 238 -13.07 26.15 5.31
C GLU A 238 -12.70 26.23 3.83
N ILE A 239 -12.72 25.10 3.16
CA ILE A 239 -12.44 25.02 1.74
C ILE A 239 -13.57 25.67 0.95
N LYS A 240 -13.20 26.58 0.04
CA LYS A 240 -14.09 27.20 -0.94
C LYS A 240 -13.93 26.60 -2.33
N GLU A 241 -12.70 26.39 -2.74
CA GLU A 241 -12.34 25.84 -4.05
C GLU A 241 -10.92 25.28 -4.01
N VAL A 242 -10.56 24.50 -5.01
CA VAL A 242 -9.20 24.05 -5.25
C VAL A 242 -8.70 24.57 -6.60
N THR A 243 -7.46 25.05 -6.63
CA THR A 243 -6.77 25.37 -7.89
C THR A 243 -6.09 24.13 -8.41
N VAL A 244 -6.33 23.82 -9.67
CA VAL A 244 -5.84 22.62 -10.36
C VAL A 244 -4.89 23.04 -11.47
N ARG A 245 -3.71 22.43 -11.49
CA ARG A 245 -2.74 22.55 -12.58
C ARG A 245 -2.97 21.40 -13.57
N ARG A 246 -3.48 21.73 -14.76
CA ARG A 246 -3.70 20.77 -15.85
C ARG A 246 -2.51 20.80 -16.81
N ARG A 247 -1.91 19.66 -17.04
CA ARG A 247 -0.90 19.45 -18.09
C ARG A 247 -1.59 19.34 -19.45
N LYS A 248 -1.07 20.06 -20.45
CA LYS A 248 -1.54 19.99 -21.84
C LYS A 248 -0.66 19.06 -22.67
N ASP A 249 -1.18 18.64 -23.82
CA ASP A 249 -0.48 17.72 -24.73
C ASP A 249 0.83 18.33 -25.32
N ASP A 250 0.90 19.66 -25.39
CA ASP A 250 2.10 20.40 -25.82
C ASP A 250 3.17 20.55 -24.72
N GLY A 251 2.93 19.98 -23.54
CA GLY A 251 3.80 20.07 -22.37
C GLY A 251 3.64 21.35 -21.54
N SER A 252 2.82 22.32 -21.99
CA SER A 252 2.45 23.48 -21.18
C SER A 252 1.48 23.09 -20.07
N ALA A 253 1.23 24.02 -19.15
CA ALA A 253 0.22 23.83 -18.10
C ALA A 253 -0.72 25.04 -18.02
N GLU A 254 -1.95 24.78 -17.62
CA GLU A 254 -2.91 25.82 -17.28
C GLU A 254 -3.43 25.61 -15.85
N LEU A 255 -3.82 26.71 -15.22
CA LEU A 255 -4.47 26.70 -13.93
C LEU A 255 -5.96 26.96 -14.10
N TYR A 256 -6.78 26.24 -13.36
CA TYR A 256 -8.21 26.51 -13.26
C TYR A 256 -8.70 26.19 -11.86
N ASP A 257 -9.74 26.91 -11.44
CA ASP A 257 -10.36 26.72 -10.14
C ASP A 257 -11.55 25.78 -10.24
N LEU A 258 -11.69 24.94 -9.22
CA LEU A 258 -12.76 23.97 -9.08
C LEU A 258 -13.46 24.18 -7.74
N PRO A 259 -14.67 24.78 -7.74
CA PRO A 259 -15.43 24.99 -6.51
C PRO A 259 -15.77 23.67 -5.82
N THR A 260 -15.48 23.59 -4.53
CA THR A 260 -15.83 22.45 -3.68
C THR A 260 -15.75 22.84 -2.20
N SER A 261 -16.63 22.29 -1.38
CA SER A 261 -16.58 22.37 0.08
C SER A 261 -15.93 21.12 0.72
N CYS A 262 -15.69 20.07 -0.06
CA CYS A 262 -15.17 18.79 0.43
C CYS A 262 -14.05 18.28 -0.46
N LEU A 263 -12.84 18.17 0.12
CA LEU A 263 -11.64 17.62 -0.51
C LEU A 263 -11.13 16.41 0.28
N ILE A 264 -11.16 15.22 -0.33
CA ILE A 264 -10.44 14.06 0.19
C ILE A 264 -9.01 14.10 -0.37
N LEU A 265 -8.03 14.25 0.53
CA LEU A 265 -6.61 14.32 0.19
C LEU A 265 -5.98 12.93 0.25
N ALA A 266 -5.78 12.31 -0.91
CA ALA A 266 -5.26 10.94 -1.07
C ALA A 266 -4.01 10.88 -1.98
N THR A 267 -3.17 11.92 -1.96
CA THR A 267 -2.03 12.14 -2.88
C THR A 267 -0.83 11.23 -2.65
N GLY A 268 -0.84 10.41 -1.59
CA GLY A 268 0.30 9.57 -1.19
C GLY A 268 1.42 10.40 -0.53
N HIS A 269 2.46 9.71 -0.02
CA HIS A 269 3.53 10.38 0.73
C HIS A 269 4.65 10.95 -0.16
N SER A 270 4.62 10.69 -1.47
CA SER A 270 5.62 11.24 -2.41
C SER A 270 5.24 12.63 -2.94
N ALA A 271 4.00 13.10 -2.74
CA ALA A 271 3.53 14.43 -3.15
C ALA A 271 4.02 15.53 -2.17
N ARG A 272 5.34 15.75 -2.12
CA ARG A 272 6.00 16.67 -1.17
C ARG A 272 5.54 18.11 -1.34
N ASP A 273 5.32 18.55 -2.57
CA ASP A 273 4.72 19.83 -2.93
C ASP A 273 3.37 20.07 -2.26
N THR A 274 2.53 19.03 -2.16
CA THR A 274 1.23 19.13 -1.48
C THR A 274 1.38 19.31 0.03
N PHE A 275 2.35 18.65 0.68
CA PHE A 275 2.62 18.87 2.11
C PHE A 275 3.14 20.30 2.38
N GLU A 276 4.04 20.81 1.52
CA GLU A 276 4.56 22.16 1.64
C GLU A 276 3.44 23.21 1.45
N MET A 277 2.56 23.01 0.47
CA MET A 277 1.39 23.87 0.24
C MET A 277 0.49 23.90 1.46
N LEU A 278 0.13 22.74 2.01
CA LEU A 278 -0.75 22.65 3.17
C LEU A 278 -0.11 23.22 4.45
N GLN A 279 1.20 23.04 4.64
CA GLN A 279 1.93 23.65 5.75
C GLN A 279 1.88 25.18 5.67
N LYS A 280 2.12 25.75 4.49
CA LYS A 280 2.02 27.21 4.26
C LYS A 280 0.62 27.73 4.55
N GLN A 281 -0.40 26.95 4.26
CA GLN A 281 -1.80 27.25 4.58
C GLN A 281 -2.16 26.97 6.03
N GLY A 282 -1.22 26.47 6.86
CA GLY A 282 -1.38 26.25 8.29
C GLY A 282 -2.24 25.04 8.64
N ALA A 283 -2.26 24.00 7.81
CA ALA A 283 -2.77 22.71 8.22
C ALA A 283 -1.90 22.13 9.34
N GLU A 284 -2.54 21.60 10.38
CA GLU A 284 -1.83 20.98 11.50
C GLU A 284 -1.19 19.66 11.08
N MET A 285 0.12 19.55 11.31
CA MET A 285 0.92 18.38 10.95
C MET A 285 1.88 18.04 12.08
N GLU A 286 2.25 16.77 12.17
CA GLU A 286 3.27 16.28 13.08
C GLU A 286 4.29 15.39 12.36
N GLN A 287 5.50 15.34 12.90
CA GLN A 287 6.52 14.41 12.46
C GLN A 287 6.10 12.97 12.77
N LYS A 288 6.41 12.06 11.85
CA LYS A 288 6.14 10.64 12.03
C LYS A 288 7.42 9.83 11.79
N PRO A 289 7.80 8.91 12.71
CA PRO A 289 8.93 8.01 12.48
C PRO A 289 8.65 7.13 11.24
N PHE A 290 9.73 6.79 10.53
CA PHE A 290 9.70 5.92 9.36
C PHE A 290 10.93 4.99 9.36
N SER A 291 11.32 4.41 8.24
CA SER A 291 12.51 3.55 8.16
C SER A 291 13.28 3.78 6.87
N ILE A 292 14.59 3.65 6.95
CA ILE A 292 15.54 3.79 5.84
C ILE A 292 16.40 2.54 5.73
N GLY A 293 16.85 2.21 4.52
CA GLY A 293 17.78 1.11 4.33
C GLY A 293 18.06 0.81 2.87
N VAL A 294 18.26 -0.46 2.62
CA VAL A 294 18.57 -1.00 1.30
C VAL A 294 17.49 -1.97 0.84
N ARG A 295 17.46 -2.26 -0.44
CA ARG A 295 16.79 -3.43 -0.97
C ARG A 295 17.80 -4.56 -1.19
N ILE A 296 17.60 -5.70 -0.51
CA ILE A 296 18.46 -6.88 -0.59
C ILE A 296 17.82 -7.95 -1.46
N GLN A 297 18.61 -8.63 -2.29
CA GLN A 297 18.15 -9.62 -3.26
C GLN A 297 18.96 -10.92 -3.17
N HIS A 298 18.24 -12.03 -3.29
CA HIS A 298 18.78 -13.39 -3.29
C HIS A 298 18.19 -14.20 -4.43
N LEU A 299 18.75 -15.38 -4.73
CA LEU A 299 18.09 -16.35 -5.56
C LEU A 299 16.83 -16.89 -4.87
N GLN A 300 15.68 -16.92 -5.58
CA GLN A 300 14.42 -17.43 -5.02
C GLN A 300 14.57 -18.88 -4.55
N GLU A 301 15.32 -19.71 -5.28
CA GLU A 301 15.58 -21.10 -4.91
C GLU A 301 16.26 -21.25 -3.55
N THR A 302 17.19 -20.34 -3.20
CA THR A 302 17.84 -20.31 -1.89
C THR A 302 16.81 -20.07 -0.78
N ILE A 303 15.91 -19.14 -0.99
CA ILE A 303 14.81 -18.83 -0.07
C ILE A 303 13.84 -20.00 0.05
N ASP A 304 13.44 -20.60 -1.07
CA ASP A 304 12.55 -21.77 -1.10
C ASP A 304 13.13 -22.95 -0.31
N LYS A 305 14.42 -23.24 -0.52
CA LYS A 305 15.13 -24.28 0.22
C LYS A 305 15.19 -24.00 1.71
N ALA A 306 15.50 -22.76 2.09
CA ALA A 306 15.59 -22.36 3.50
C ALA A 306 14.22 -22.43 4.20
N GLN A 307 13.14 -22.02 3.51
CA GLN A 307 11.80 -21.98 4.09
C GLN A 307 11.08 -23.32 4.07
N TYR A 308 11.16 -24.08 2.98
CA TYR A 308 10.42 -25.33 2.83
C TYR A 308 11.26 -26.57 3.12
N GLY A 309 12.59 -26.48 3.17
CA GLY A 309 13.50 -27.61 3.29
C GLY A 309 13.66 -28.42 1.98
N ASN A 310 12.69 -28.33 1.07
CA ASN A 310 12.70 -28.92 -0.24
C ASN A 310 12.17 -27.90 -1.28
N PRO A 311 13.01 -27.39 -2.20
CA PRO A 311 12.60 -26.37 -3.16
C PRO A 311 11.52 -26.85 -4.14
N LYS A 312 11.34 -28.16 -4.34
CA LYS A 312 10.26 -28.70 -5.17
C LYS A 312 8.87 -28.37 -4.62
N LEU A 313 8.74 -28.09 -3.32
CA LEU A 313 7.49 -27.70 -2.70
C LEU A 313 7.03 -26.29 -3.16
N ALA A 314 7.93 -25.44 -3.61
CA ALA A 314 7.59 -24.14 -4.19
C ALA A 314 6.69 -24.27 -5.43
N LYS A 315 6.81 -25.36 -6.22
CA LYS A 315 5.92 -25.64 -7.36
C LYS A 315 4.47 -25.93 -6.94
N ILE A 316 4.26 -26.33 -5.70
CA ILE A 316 2.92 -26.69 -5.15
C ILE A 316 2.37 -25.57 -4.28
N LEU A 317 3.23 -24.93 -3.50
CA LEU A 317 2.85 -23.95 -2.48
C LEU A 317 3.00 -22.50 -2.95
N GLY A 318 3.64 -22.30 -4.09
CA GLY A 318 4.15 -21.01 -4.56
C GLY A 318 5.53 -20.69 -3.97
N PRO A 319 6.22 -19.67 -4.50
CA PRO A 319 7.53 -19.27 -4.02
C PRO A 319 7.47 -18.81 -2.56
N ALA A 320 8.51 -19.17 -1.81
CA ALA A 320 8.56 -18.91 -0.37
C ALA A 320 8.74 -17.42 -0.08
N GLU A 321 8.07 -16.97 0.97
CA GLU A 321 8.19 -15.64 1.55
C GLU A 321 8.91 -15.69 2.89
N TYR A 322 9.52 -14.57 3.29
CA TYR A 322 10.12 -14.43 4.62
C TYR A 322 9.74 -13.10 5.27
N LYS A 323 9.81 -13.08 6.58
CA LYS A 323 9.73 -11.87 7.40
C LYS A 323 10.74 -12.02 8.55
N LEU A 324 11.76 -11.21 8.52
CA LEU A 324 12.88 -11.27 9.48
C LEU A 324 12.96 -9.95 10.26
N HIS A 325 13.46 -10.01 11.48
CA HIS A 325 13.75 -8.83 12.28
C HIS A 325 14.84 -9.13 13.30
N HIS A 326 15.58 -8.09 13.67
CA HIS A 326 16.57 -8.10 14.76
C HIS A 326 16.50 -6.76 15.49
N LYS A 327 16.73 -6.77 16.80
CA LYS A 327 16.90 -5.57 17.60
C LYS A 327 18.38 -5.41 17.91
N CYS A 328 18.99 -4.33 17.43
CA CYS A 328 20.40 -4.04 17.57
C CYS A 328 20.76 -3.50 18.96
N ALA A 329 22.06 -3.53 19.29
CA ALA A 329 22.60 -3.03 20.56
C ALA A 329 22.35 -1.54 20.77
N ASN A 330 22.32 -0.73 19.69
CA ASN A 330 21.96 0.69 19.72
C ASN A 330 20.44 0.93 19.94
N GLY A 331 19.67 -0.13 20.16
CA GLY A 331 18.23 -0.09 20.41
C GLY A 331 17.36 0.12 19.16
N ARG A 332 17.95 0.13 17.94
CA ARG A 332 17.21 0.18 16.68
C ARG A 332 16.74 -1.19 16.22
N GLY A 333 15.60 -1.23 15.55
CA GLY A 333 15.11 -2.42 14.88
C GLY A 333 15.61 -2.48 13.44
N VAL A 334 16.09 -3.66 13.02
CA VAL A 334 16.33 -3.98 11.61
C VAL A 334 15.33 -5.04 11.20
N TYR A 335 14.65 -4.84 10.07
CA TYR A 335 13.62 -5.76 9.63
C TYR A 335 13.47 -5.81 8.12
N THR A 336 12.97 -6.94 7.62
CA THR A 336 12.61 -7.08 6.22
C THR A 336 11.21 -6.52 5.95
N PHE A 337 11.08 -5.76 4.88
CA PHE A 337 9.85 -5.09 4.49
C PHE A 337 9.50 -5.36 3.02
N CYS A 338 8.22 -5.46 2.72
CA CYS A 338 7.69 -5.63 1.35
C CYS A 338 8.50 -6.64 0.52
N MET A 339 8.69 -7.86 1.06
CA MET A 339 9.40 -8.93 0.36
C MET A 339 8.62 -9.33 -0.90
N CYS A 340 9.31 -9.36 -2.04
CA CYS A 340 8.78 -9.69 -3.37
C CYS A 340 9.36 -11.02 -3.86
N PRO A 341 8.62 -12.12 -3.73
CA PRO A 341 9.03 -13.42 -4.27
C PRO A 341 9.02 -13.40 -5.79
N GLY A 342 9.99 -14.04 -6.44
CA GLY A 342 10.10 -14.07 -7.89
C GLY A 342 10.11 -12.68 -8.53
N GLY A 343 10.65 -11.67 -7.83
CA GLY A 343 10.51 -10.27 -8.19
C GLY A 343 11.83 -9.59 -8.49
N GLU A 344 11.74 -8.33 -8.87
CA GLU A 344 12.86 -7.49 -9.26
C GLU A 344 12.94 -6.23 -8.39
N ILE A 345 14.15 -5.69 -8.24
CA ILE A 345 14.39 -4.37 -7.65
C ILE A 345 14.24 -3.33 -8.78
N ILE A 346 13.41 -2.32 -8.54
CA ILE A 346 13.13 -1.26 -9.50
C ILE A 346 13.57 0.11 -8.98
N ASP A 347 13.85 1.03 -9.92
CA ASP A 347 13.96 2.45 -9.64
C ASP A 347 12.57 3.05 -9.50
N SER A 348 12.29 3.60 -8.33
CA SER A 348 11.02 4.24 -7.98
C SER A 348 11.17 5.74 -7.66
N SER A 349 12.23 6.35 -8.17
CA SER A 349 12.46 7.79 -8.07
C SER A 349 11.30 8.59 -8.67
N ALA A 350 10.97 9.71 -8.06
CA ALA A 350 9.87 10.58 -8.48
C ALA A 350 10.28 12.06 -8.58
N GLU A 351 11.50 12.39 -8.17
CA GLU A 351 12.07 13.73 -8.24
C GLU A 351 13.40 13.68 -8.99
N PRO A 352 13.75 14.74 -9.74
CA PRO A 352 15.06 14.84 -10.39
C PRO A 352 16.20 14.71 -9.36
N GLU A 353 17.32 14.14 -9.80
CA GLU A 353 18.55 14.00 -9.01
C GLU A 353 18.38 13.21 -7.70
N THR A 354 17.38 12.33 -7.61
CA THR A 354 17.17 11.41 -6.50
C THR A 354 17.22 9.95 -6.97
N ALA A 355 17.65 9.04 -6.10
CA ALA A 355 17.63 7.60 -6.33
C ALA A 355 16.86 6.89 -5.21
N VAL A 356 15.78 6.20 -5.59
CA VAL A 356 14.90 5.49 -4.64
C VAL A 356 14.62 4.08 -5.15
N THR A 357 14.84 3.08 -4.30
CA THR A 357 14.55 1.69 -4.63
C THR A 357 13.17 1.25 -4.16
N ASN A 358 12.57 0.34 -4.92
CA ASN A 358 11.42 -0.47 -4.50
C ASN A 358 11.52 -1.85 -5.14
N GLY A 359 10.56 -2.74 -4.86
CA GLY A 359 10.48 -4.05 -5.49
C GLY A 359 9.09 -4.30 -6.06
N MET A 360 9.04 -5.07 -7.13
CA MET A 360 7.80 -5.54 -7.73
C MET A 360 7.90 -7.03 -8.08
N SER A 361 6.74 -7.67 -8.22
CA SER A 361 6.61 -9.04 -8.75
C SER A 361 5.39 -9.12 -9.66
N GLU A 362 5.44 -10.00 -10.63
CA GLU A 362 4.27 -10.40 -11.40
C GLU A 362 3.37 -11.35 -10.60
N SER A 363 2.15 -11.58 -11.07
CA SER A 363 1.18 -12.46 -10.42
C SER A 363 1.66 -13.92 -10.30
N ALA A 364 2.45 -14.38 -11.25
CA ALA A 364 3.04 -15.72 -11.24
C ALA A 364 4.17 -15.88 -10.21
N ARG A 365 4.87 -14.80 -9.87
CA ARG A 365 6.03 -14.80 -8.96
C ARG A 365 7.08 -15.83 -9.31
N ASP A 366 7.27 -16.10 -10.63
CA ASP A 366 8.13 -17.15 -11.17
C ASP A 366 9.51 -16.64 -11.60
N GLY A 367 9.83 -15.38 -11.31
CA GLY A 367 11.14 -14.81 -11.56
C GLY A 367 12.24 -15.45 -10.72
N LYS A 368 13.48 -15.25 -11.15
CA LYS A 368 14.68 -15.87 -10.58
C LYS A 368 15.00 -15.43 -9.16
N TYR A 369 14.59 -14.21 -8.78
CA TYR A 369 15.04 -13.55 -7.57
C TYR A 369 13.92 -13.35 -6.55
N ALA A 370 14.34 -13.27 -5.29
CA ALA A 370 13.56 -12.81 -4.15
C ALA A 370 14.20 -11.54 -3.62
N ASN A 371 13.45 -10.48 -3.39
CA ASN A 371 14.00 -9.27 -2.82
C ASN A 371 13.11 -8.70 -1.71
N SER A 372 13.70 -7.90 -0.83
CA SER A 372 12.96 -7.17 0.21
C SER A 372 13.70 -5.90 0.62
N GLY A 373 12.98 -4.90 1.10
CA GLY A 373 13.60 -3.86 1.90
C GLY A 373 14.27 -4.49 3.15
N LEU A 374 15.46 -4.03 3.49
CA LEU A 374 16.15 -4.30 4.76
C LEU A 374 16.31 -2.95 5.44
N LEU A 375 15.40 -2.65 6.36
CA LEU A 375 15.12 -1.33 6.86
C LEU A 375 15.49 -1.19 8.34
N VAL A 376 15.94 0.00 8.68
CA VAL A 376 16.27 0.43 10.04
C VAL A 376 15.33 1.56 10.44
N ASP A 377 14.81 1.54 11.66
CA ASP A 377 13.93 2.58 12.15
C ASP A 377 14.64 3.94 12.29
N VAL A 378 13.98 4.97 11.78
CA VAL A 378 14.36 6.37 11.89
C VAL A 378 13.39 7.05 12.83
N ARG A 379 13.92 7.69 13.87
CA ARG A 379 13.15 8.37 14.92
C ARG A 379 13.03 9.85 14.58
N THR A 380 12.03 10.52 15.10
CA THR A 380 11.87 11.97 14.87
C THR A 380 13.07 12.77 15.36
N ALA A 381 13.74 12.33 16.42
CA ALA A 381 15.00 12.94 16.92
C ALA A 381 16.17 12.89 15.88
N ASP A 382 16.11 12.00 14.89
CA ASP A 382 17.13 11.91 13.85
C ASP A 382 16.96 12.98 12.76
N PHE A 383 15.81 13.64 12.71
CA PHE A 383 15.51 14.63 11.64
C PHE A 383 16.28 15.94 11.84
N GLY A 384 16.71 16.24 13.08
CA GLY A 384 17.52 17.42 13.40
C GLY A 384 16.78 18.75 13.40
N SER A 385 15.45 18.73 13.35
CA SER A 385 14.57 19.92 13.38
C SER A 385 13.19 19.52 13.90
N ASP A 386 12.49 20.49 14.50
CA ASP A 386 11.09 20.35 14.97
C ASP A 386 10.05 20.65 13.86
N ASP A 387 10.50 21.04 12.66
CA ASP A 387 9.61 21.28 11.52
C ASP A 387 8.84 19.99 11.19
N PRO A 388 7.50 20.03 11.07
CA PRO A 388 6.69 18.86 10.68
C PRO A 388 7.17 18.15 9.42
N LEU A 389 7.81 18.86 8.48
CA LEU A 389 8.34 18.33 7.22
C LEU A 389 9.81 17.90 7.30
N ALA A 390 10.48 17.99 8.45
CA ALA A 390 11.89 17.63 8.61
C ALA A 390 12.19 16.18 8.19
N GLY A 391 11.23 15.25 8.36
CA GLY A 391 11.36 13.88 7.89
C GLY A 391 11.41 13.76 6.36
N ILE A 392 10.71 14.64 5.63
CA ILE A 392 10.79 14.75 4.16
C ILE A 392 12.20 15.23 3.75
N ALA A 393 12.71 16.25 4.42
CA ALA A 393 14.06 16.76 4.15
C ALA A 393 15.13 15.68 4.44
N PHE A 394 14.94 14.89 5.51
CA PHE A 394 15.81 13.75 5.82
C PHE A 394 15.79 12.71 4.70
N GLN A 395 14.63 12.29 4.22
CA GLN A 395 14.53 11.35 3.09
C GLN A 395 15.26 11.90 1.86
N LYS A 396 14.97 13.14 1.46
CA LYS A 396 15.54 13.78 0.28
C LYS A 396 17.06 13.85 0.32
N LYS A 397 17.64 14.20 1.46
CA LYS A 397 19.10 14.20 1.68
C LYS A 397 19.75 12.87 1.30
N TYR A 398 19.16 11.74 1.69
CA TYR A 398 19.75 10.42 1.41
C TYR A 398 19.38 9.92 0.00
N GLU A 399 18.27 10.32 -0.56
CA GLU A 399 17.89 10.07 -1.96
C GLU A 399 18.86 10.77 -2.93
N GLU A 400 19.19 12.05 -2.67
CA GLU A 400 20.20 12.82 -3.44
C GLU A 400 21.61 12.25 -3.27
N LYS A 401 21.94 11.83 -2.03
CA LYS A 401 23.24 11.19 -1.75
C LYS A 401 23.38 9.89 -2.53
N ALA A 402 22.34 9.06 -2.56
CA ALA A 402 22.32 7.82 -3.33
C ALA A 402 22.46 8.07 -4.84
N TYR A 403 21.76 9.05 -5.37
CA TYR A 403 21.88 9.45 -6.78
C TYR A 403 23.32 9.83 -7.16
N LYS A 404 24.01 10.62 -6.31
CA LYS A 404 25.40 10.99 -6.50
C LYS A 404 26.35 9.79 -6.42
N GLN A 405 26.17 8.92 -5.42
CA GLN A 405 26.96 7.71 -5.25
C GLN A 405 26.78 6.70 -6.39
N GLY A 406 25.59 6.63 -6.95
CA GLY A 406 25.26 5.77 -8.10
C GLY A 406 25.59 6.38 -9.47
N GLY A 407 26.22 7.56 -9.53
CA GLY A 407 26.54 8.23 -10.80
C GLY A 407 25.31 8.55 -11.65
N GLY A 408 24.22 9.00 -11.02
CA GLY A 408 22.95 9.31 -11.68
C GLY A 408 21.98 8.13 -11.77
N ARG A 409 22.24 7.03 -11.08
CA ARG A 409 21.42 5.82 -11.02
C ARG A 409 21.34 5.29 -9.59
N ILE A 410 20.55 4.25 -9.38
CA ILE A 410 20.52 3.51 -8.12
C ILE A 410 21.89 2.85 -7.90
N PRO A 411 22.61 3.15 -6.78
CA PRO A 411 23.83 2.46 -6.43
C PRO A 411 23.57 0.98 -6.08
N GLU A 412 24.48 0.12 -6.50
CA GLU A 412 24.42 -1.33 -6.31
C GLU A 412 25.75 -1.87 -5.76
N THR A 413 25.67 -2.85 -4.89
CA THR A 413 26.81 -3.58 -4.34
C THR A 413 26.40 -5.00 -3.93
N ASN A 414 27.32 -5.76 -3.32
CA ASN A 414 27.03 -6.99 -2.60
C ASN A 414 27.23 -6.81 -1.09
N TYR A 415 26.73 -7.75 -0.29
CA TYR A 415 26.83 -7.65 1.17
C TYR A 415 28.27 -7.64 1.69
N GLU A 416 29.21 -8.37 1.06
CA GLU A 416 30.62 -8.38 1.46
C GLU A 416 31.24 -6.99 1.35
N ASN A 417 31.10 -6.33 0.19
CA ASN A 417 31.59 -4.98 -0.01
C ASN A 417 30.88 -3.96 0.88
N PHE A 418 29.55 -4.05 1.00
CA PHE A 418 28.79 -3.19 1.91
C PHE A 418 29.32 -3.27 3.34
N ARG A 419 29.72 -4.46 3.81
CA ARG A 419 30.26 -4.67 5.15
C ARG A 419 31.69 -4.15 5.31
N ASP A 420 32.58 -4.44 4.36
CA ASP A 420 34.02 -4.34 4.51
C ASP A 420 34.65 -3.13 3.79
N ASP A 421 34.05 -2.64 2.71
CA ASP A 421 34.59 -1.51 1.95
C ASP A 421 33.97 -0.18 2.42
N MET A 422 34.79 0.67 3.03
CA MET A 422 34.40 1.99 3.50
C MET A 422 34.07 2.97 2.35
N ALA A 423 34.49 2.68 1.12
CA ALA A 423 34.21 3.47 -0.07
C ALA A 423 32.97 2.98 -0.84
N ASP A 424 32.32 1.92 -0.38
CA ASP A 424 31.17 1.31 -1.04
C ASP A 424 30.02 2.33 -1.27
N PRO A 425 29.49 2.45 -2.51
CA PRO A 425 28.50 3.46 -2.86
C PRO A 425 27.16 3.26 -2.15
N VAL A 426 26.73 2.03 -1.86
CA VAL A 426 25.49 1.74 -1.15
C VAL A 426 25.63 2.09 0.32
N ARG A 427 26.75 1.69 0.93
CA ARG A 427 27.11 2.06 2.32
C ARG A 427 27.10 3.58 2.49
N ASN A 428 27.77 4.28 1.58
CA ASN A 428 27.88 5.74 1.60
C ASN A 428 26.57 6.48 1.28
N SER A 429 25.54 5.79 0.81
CA SER A 429 24.20 6.37 0.58
C SER A 429 23.31 6.41 1.81
N LEU A 430 23.74 5.81 2.93
CA LEU A 430 22.95 5.68 4.15
C LEU A 430 23.51 6.54 5.31
N PRO A 431 22.72 6.80 6.35
CA PRO A 431 23.23 7.32 7.62
C PRO A 431 24.03 6.24 8.36
N ASP A 432 25.07 6.64 9.11
CA ASP A 432 25.98 5.73 9.80
C ASP A 432 25.25 4.75 10.72
N PHE A 433 24.27 5.21 11.48
CA PHE A 433 23.48 4.36 12.36
C PHE A 433 22.75 3.24 11.62
N ALA A 434 22.35 3.48 10.37
CA ALA A 434 21.66 2.47 9.56
C ALA A 434 22.64 1.44 9.03
N VAL A 435 23.82 1.87 8.59
CA VAL A 435 24.92 0.99 8.17
C VAL A 435 25.33 0.05 9.31
N GLU A 436 25.64 0.62 10.47
CA GLU A 436 26.04 -0.13 11.66
C GLU A 436 24.98 -1.16 12.08
N SER A 437 23.71 -0.74 12.08
CA SER A 437 22.60 -1.62 12.43
C SER A 437 22.41 -2.75 11.43
N ILE A 438 22.52 -2.49 10.12
CA ILE A 438 22.42 -3.54 9.10
C ILE A 438 23.57 -4.54 9.23
N VAL A 439 24.82 -4.07 9.37
CA VAL A 439 26.01 -4.93 9.55
C VAL A 439 25.88 -5.81 10.80
N GLU A 440 25.42 -5.24 11.93
CA GLU A 440 25.14 -6.01 13.15
C GLU A 440 24.05 -7.05 12.92
N ALA A 441 22.96 -6.69 12.27
CA ALA A 441 21.78 -7.56 12.14
C ALA A 441 21.98 -8.74 11.19
N MET A 442 22.76 -8.59 10.11
CA MET A 442 22.85 -9.58 9.03
C MET A 442 23.21 -11.00 9.51
N PRO A 443 24.22 -11.22 10.39
CA PRO A 443 24.51 -12.57 10.88
C PRO A 443 23.36 -13.18 11.70
N TYR A 444 22.57 -12.36 12.39
CA TYR A 444 21.39 -12.83 13.14
C TYR A 444 20.23 -13.20 12.21
N LEU A 445 20.07 -12.46 11.12
CA LEU A 445 19.06 -12.76 10.09
C LEU A 445 19.43 -14.03 9.32
N GLY A 446 20.73 -14.24 9.01
CA GLY A 446 21.26 -15.46 8.40
C GLY A 446 21.01 -16.71 9.22
N ARG A 447 21.13 -16.61 10.56
CA ARG A 447 20.76 -17.73 11.47
C ARG A 447 19.27 -18.05 11.46
N LYS A 448 18.39 -17.06 11.21
CA LYS A 448 16.93 -17.26 11.11
C LYS A 448 16.51 -17.78 9.74
N LEU A 449 17.21 -17.38 8.69
CA LEU A 449 16.96 -17.80 7.31
C LEU A 449 18.29 -18.09 6.64
N HIS A 450 18.65 -19.35 6.58
CA HIS A 450 19.93 -19.80 6.05
C HIS A 450 20.18 -19.30 4.63
N GLY A 451 21.32 -18.66 4.40
CA GLY A 451 21.69 -18.05 3.13
C GLY A 451 21.19 -16.62 2.93
N PHE A 452 20.60 -16.00 3.97
CA PHE A 452 20.21 -14.59 3.89
C PHE A 452 21.42 -13.64 3.97
N ASP A 453 22.45 -14.03 4.71
CA ASP A 453 23.71 -13.29 4.93
C ASP A 453 24.86 -13.73 4.01
N THR A 454 24.53 -14.30 2.85
CA THR A 454 25.54 -14.71 1.86
C THR A 454 26.34 -13.50 1.35
N PRO A 455 27.68 -13.61 1.20
CA PRO A 455 28.54 -12.49 0.78
C PRO A 455 28.12 -11.84 -0.54
N ASP A 456 27.57 -12.62 -1.46
CA ASP A 456 27.14 -12.21 -2.79
C ASP A 456 25.69 -11.69 -2.85
N ALA A 457 24.99 -11.57 -1.71
CA ALA A 457 23.65 -10.97 -1.69
C ALA A 457 23.70 -9.54 -2.24
N VAL A 458 22.91 -9.28 -3.30
CA VAL A 458 22.90 -7.97 -3.96
C VAL A 458 22.16 -6.96 -3.08
N MET A 459 22.72 -5.77 -2.91
CA MET A 459 22.12 -4.65 -2.20
C MET A 459 22.03 -3.43 -3.09
N LYS A 460 20.89 -2.76 -3.09
CA LYS A 460 20.68 -1.47 -3.78
C LYS A 460 20.12 -0.43 -2.81
N ALA A 461 20.50 0.83 -2.97
CA ALA A 461 20.03 1.93 -2.12
C ALA A 461 19.44 3.08 -2.95
N VAL A 462 18.65 3.90 -2.35
CA VAL A 462 18.18 3.91 -0.96
C VAL A 462 16.68 3.58 -0.92
N GLU A 463 16.24 2.81 0.05
CA GLU A 463 14.81 2.61 0.30
C GLU A 463 14.38 3.52 1.47
N THR A 464 13.76 4.65 1.14
CA THR A 464 13.35 5.70 2.06
C THR A 464 11.83 5.82 2.17
N ARG A 465 11.10 5.33 1.16
CA ARG A 465 9.66 5.59 1.00
C ARG A 465 8.80 4.41 1.47
N SER A 466 9.21 3.77 2.58
CA SER A 466 8.45 2.68 3.20
C SER A 466 7.18 3.14 3.93
N SER A 467 7.13 4.40 4.36
CA SER A 467 5.95 5.06 4.95
C SER A 467 6.12 6.58 4.97
N SER A 468 5.00 7.30 5.14
CA SER A 468 5.03 8.76 5.27
C SER A 468 5.84 9.20 6.51
N PRO A 469 6.72 10.20 6.38
CA PRO A 469 7.42 10.81 7.50
C PRO A 469 6.60 11.92 8.19
N VAL A 470 5.38 12.18 7.73
CA VAL A 470 4.48 13.24 8.20
C VAL A 470 3.12 12.64 8.51
N ARG A 471 2.45 13.19 9.51
CA ARG A 471 1.03 12.98 9.74
C ARG A 471 0.29 14.32 9.65
N ILE A 472 -0.71 14.38 8.77
CA ILE A 472 -1.66 15.50 8.75
C ILE A 472 -2.75 15.16 9.77
N LEU A 473 -2.90 15.98 10.80
CA LEU A 473 -3.84 15.70 11.87
C LEU A 473 -5.29 15.79 11.38
N ARG A 474 -6.13 14.88 11.88
CA ARG A 474 -7.58 14.88 11.65
C ARG A 474 -8.33 14.49 12.93
N ASP A 475 -9.51 15.04 13.10
CA ASP A 475 -10.36 14.76 14.25
C ASP A 475 -11.27 13.54 14.04
N GLU A 476 -12.21 13.30 14.94
CA GLU A 476 -13.17 12.20 14.89
C GLU A 476 -14.14 12.31 13.70
N SER A 477 -14.39 13.51 13.18
CA SER A 477 -15.16 13.72 11.95
C SER A 477 -14.37 13.37 10.68
N GLY A 478 -13.07 13.13 10.81
CA GLY A 478 -12.14 12.86 9.70
C GLY A 478 -11.59 14.12 9.04
N GLN A 479 -11.96 15.31 9.52
CA GLN A 479 -11.48 16.58 9.00
C GLN A 479 -10.16 16.99 9.65
N SER A 480 -9.31 17.67 8.89
CA SER A 480 -8.11 18.32 9.42
C SER A 480 -8.47 19.60 10.20
N SER A 481 -7.46 20.38 10.59
CA SER A 481 -7.66 21.75 11.13
C SER A 481 -8.28 22.72 10.10
N ILE A 482 -8.36 22.32 8.83
CA ILE A 482 -9.06 23.02 7.76
C ILE A 482 -10.38 22.28 7.52
N ARG A 483 -11.52 22.95 7.71
CA ARG A 483 -12.84 22.37 7.48
C ARG A 483 -13.03 22.01 6.01
N GLY A 484 -13.62 20.85 5.76
CA GLY A 484 -13.81 20.33 4.41
C GLY A 484 -12.58 19.57 3.85
N LEU A 485 -11.43 19.57 4.55
CA LEU A 485 -10.24 18.78 4.17
C LEU A 485 -10.20 17.45 4.93
N PHE A 486 -10.27 16.33 4.20
CA PHE A 486 -10.28 14.96 4.70
C PHE A 486 -9.00 14.22 4.30
N PRO A 487 -7.93 14.25 5.11
CA PRO A 487 -6.70 13.53 4.83
C PRO A 487 -6.93 12.01 4.85
N ALA A 488 -6.56 11.30 3.76
CA ALA A 488 -6.84 9.87 3.59
C ALA A 488 -5.62 9.05 3.15
N GLY A 489 -5.49 7.87 3.69
CA GLY A 489 -4.54 6.86 3.24
C GLY A 489 -3.14 6.99 3.83
N GLU A 490 -2.13 6.63 3.02
CA GLU A 490 -0.73 6.54 3.45
C GLU A 490 -0.05 7.91 3.53
N GLY A 491 -0.36 8.81 2.59
CA GLY A 491 0.22 10.15 2.57
C GLY A 491 0.09 10.87 3.90
N PRO A 492 -1.12 11.07 4.40
CA PRO A 492 -1.35 11.70 5.71
C PRO A 492 -0.97 10.83 6.92
N GLY A 493 -0.37 9.66 6.72
CA GLY A 493 0.19 8.84 7.79
C GLY A 493 -0.79 7.87 8.49
N TYR A 494 -1.96 7.57 7.90
CA TYR A 494 -3.01 6.71 8.51
C TYR A 494 -3.05 5.28 7.99
N ALA A 495 -2.34 4.98 6.91
CA ALA A 495 -2.28 3.65 6.32
C ALA A 495 -0.83 3.30 5.92
N GLY A 496 -0.60 2.04 5.57
CA GLY A 496 0.72 1.57 5.12
C GLY A 496 0.57 0.34 4.22
N GLY A 497 -0.17 0.47 3.10
CA GLY A 497 -0.36 -0.58 2.12
C GLY A 497 -1.73 -0.51 1.44
N ILE A 498 -1.92 -1.27 0.35
CA ILE A 498 -3.07 -1.18 -0.56
C ILE A 498 -4.42 -1.26 0.18
N VAL A 499 -4.65 -2.35 0.93
CA VAL A 499 -5.95 -2.58 1.60
C VAL A 499 -6.20 -1.58 2.72
N SER A 500 -5.19 -1.26 3.54
CA SER A 500 -5.37 -0.29 4.63
C SER A 500 -5.63 1.13 4.09
N ALA A 501 -4.97 1.52 2.99
CA ALA A 501 -5.22 2.80 2.33
C ALA A 501 -6.62 2.85 1.71
N ALA A 502 -7.04 1.78 1.01
CA ALA A 502 -8.40 1.65 0.47
C ALA A 502 -9.47 1.77 1.56
N VAL A 503 -9.31 1.04 2.67
CA VAL A 503 -10.24 1.10 3.83
C VAL A 503 -10.29 2.52 4.43
N ASP A 504 -9.16 3.20 4.53
CA ASP A 504 -9.14 4.57 5.05
C ASP A 504 -9.81 5.56 4.07
N GLY A 505 -9.62 5.37 2.77
CA GLY A 505 -10.35 6.11 1.73
C GLY A 505 -11.86 5.92 1.84
N ILE A 506 -12.34 4.68 2.02
CA ILE A 506 -13.77 4.37 2.26
C ILE A 506 -14.27 5.12 3.50
N ARG A 507 -13.52 5.08 4.61
CA ARG A 507 -13.89 5.80 5.85
C ARG A 507 -14.04 7.30 5.63
N MET A 508 -13.13 7.92 4.87
CA MET A 508 -13.22 9.36 4.59
C MET A 508 -14.39 9.68 3.66
N ALA A 509 -14.67 8.83 2.67
CA ALA A 509 -15.87 8.97 1.85
C ALA A 509 -17.16 8.92 2.67
N GLU A 510 -17.28 7.98 3.61
CA GLU A 510 -18.42 7.89 4.54
C GLU A 510 -18.57 9.17 5.37
N LYS A 511 -17.43 9.74 5.84
CA LYS A 511 -17.45 10.99 6.60
C LYS A 511 -17.91 12.17 5.75
N VAL A 512 -17.45 12.26 4.50
CA VAL A 512 -17.91 13.28 3.53
C VAL A 512 -19.42 13.15 3.29
N ILE A 513 -19.93 11.93 3.07
CA ILE A 513 -21.36 11.66 2.90
C ILE A 513 -22.14 12.18 4.13
N MET A 514 -21.66 11.90 5.35
CA MET A 514 -22.31 12.36 6.60
C MET A 514 -22.31 13.87 6.74
N VAL A 515 -21.21 14.56 6.38
CA VAL A 515 -21.10 16.04 6.46
C VAL A 515 -22.10 16.69 5.50
N ILE A 516 -22.16 16.24 4.25
CA ILE A 516 -23.10 16.75 3.24
C ILE A 516 -24.55 16.58 3.73
N PHE A 517 -24.88 15.50 4.45
CA PHE A 517 -26.20 15.29 5.04
C PHE A 517 -26.50 16.21 6.22
N SER A 518 -25.51 16.43 7.13
CA SER A 518 -25.74 17.20 8.34
C SER A 518 -25.94 18.70 8.05
N GLU A 519 -25.30 19.25 7.02
CA GLU A 519 -25.47 20.63 6.61
C GLU A 519 -26.90 20.93 6.15
N LYS A 520 -27.58 19.96 5.52
CA LYS A 520 -29.01 20.10 5.15
C LYS A 520 -29.97 20.12 6.34
N SER A 521 -29.67 19.33 7.39
CA SER A 521 -30.53 19.29 8.60
C SER A 521 -30.49 20.59 9.40
N ASN A 522 -29.49 21.44 9.19
CA ASN A 522 -29.36 22.75 9.85
C ASN A 522 -29.97 23.93 9.03
N ILE A 523 -30.44 23.68 7.79
CA ILE A 523 -31.02 24.70 6.89
C ILE A 523 -32.56 24.59 6.86
N LEU A 524 -33.14 23.52 7.40
CA LEU A 524 -34.58 23.33 7.60
C LEU A 524 -34.99 23.65 9.04
#